data_45233e6cf62b6e98ed11ac4d654d35af
#
_entry.id   45233e6cf62b6e98ed11ac4d654d35af
#
_cell.length_a   1.000
_cell.length_b   1.000
_cell.length_c   1.000
_cell.angle_alpha   90.00
_cell.angle_beta   90.00
_cell.angle_gamma   90.00
#
_symmetry.space_group_name_H-M   'P 1'
#
loop_
_entity.id
_entity.type
_entity.pdbx_description
1 polymer ?
#
loop_
_entity_poly.entity_id
_entity_poly.type
_entity_poly.pdbx_seq_one_letter_code
_entity_poly.pdbx_strand_id
1 'polypeptide(L)'
;MNHWVIYIDNNSAKKNFIEDFQKCKIPNELIEYQHKKGLLYSPFTLEKLIDEEDKHDHKIISTDIQSLETMSSGEQKKALLYYLLKEKPNFIILDNPFDNLDISFQKELKTILKEHSSHISFIQIASRKADTLSFIQNC
;
A
#
# COMPACT_ATOMS: atom_id res chain seq x y z
N MET A 1 3.87 9.92 -14.89
CA MET A 1 4.25 9.49 -13.53
C MET A 1 4.83 8.08 -13.59
N ASN A 2 5.99 7.86 -13.01
CA ASN A 2 6.65 6.56 -13.04
C ASN A 2 6.08 5.62 -11.98
N HIS A 3 5.83 4.39 -12.37
CA HIS A 3 5.38 3.33 -11.47
C HIS A 3 6.32 2.14 -11.60
N TRP A 4 6.54 1.43 -10.51
CA TRP A 4 7.48 0.33 -10.45
C TRP A 4 6.83 -0.92 -9.87
N VAL A 5 7.27 -2.08 -10.34
CA VAL A 5 6.98 -3.34 -9.70
C VAL A 5 8.30 -4.02 -9.33
N ILE A 6 8.34 -4.58 -8.13
CA ILE A 6 9.50 -5.31 -7.63
C ILE A 6 9.03 -6.72 -7.27
N TYR A 7 9.65 -7.73 -7.86
CA TYR A 7 9.28 -9.12 -7.62
C TYR A 7 10.12 -9.68 -6.48
N ILE A 8 9.49 -9.94 -5.36
CA ILE A 8 10.14 -10.52 -4.18
C ILE A 8 9.25 -11.65 -3.68
N ASP A 9 9.76 -12.87 -3.66
CA ASP A 9 9.04 -14.05 -3.19
C ASP A 9 9.46 -14.48 -1.78
N ASN A 10 10.45 -13.81 -1.19
CA ASN A 10 11.01 -14.13 0.13
C ASN A 10 10.62 -13.05 1.13
N ASN A 11 9.94 -13.44 2.21
CA ASN A 11 9.46 -12.49 3.21
C ASN A 11 10.59 -11.71 3.90
N SER A 12 11.74 -12.34 4.13
CA SER A 12 12.89 -11.67 4.75
C SER A 12 13.47 -10.60 3.84
N ALA A 13 13.61 -10.91 2.54
CA ALA A 13 14.10 -9.95 1.55
C ALA A 13 13.13 -8.78 1.39
N LYS A 14 11.83 -9.06 1.37
CA LYS A 14 10.79 -8.02 1.31
C LYS A 14 10.85 -7.09 2.50
N LYS A 15 10.95 -7.64 3.70
CA LYS A 15 11.06 -6.86 4.93
C LYS A 15 12.30 -5.97 4.91
N ASN A 16 13.43 -6.50 4.51
CA ASN A 16 14.67 -5.75 4.41
C ASN A 16 14.55 -4.61 3.38
N PHE A 17 13.94 -4.88 2.24
CA PHE A 17 13.73 -3.85 1.21
C PHE A 17 12.90 -2.70 1.75
N ILE A 18 11.78 -3.00 2.43
CA ILE A 18 10.90 -1.97 2.98
C ILE A 18 11.61 -1.17 4.07
N GLU A 19 12.31 -1.82 4.98
CA GLU A 19 13.06 -1.16 6.04
C GLU A 19 14.16 -0.25 5.49
N ASP A 20 14.91 -0.72 4.50
CA ASP A 20 15.95 0.06 3.86
C ASP A 20 15.37 1.28 3.15
N PHE A 21 14.24 1.12 2.48
CA PHE A 21 13.56 2.21 1.80
C PHE A 21 13.12 3.28 2.79
N GLN A 22 12.58 2.88 3.94
CA GLN A 22 12.15 3.81 4.99
C GLN A 22 13.32 4.53 5.64
N LYS A 23 14.52 3.93 5.64
CA LYS A 23 15.76 4.54 6.15
C LYS A 23 16.52 5.33 5.10
N CYS A 24 15.89 5.62 3.97
CA CYS A 24 16.51 6.33 2.83
C CYS A 24 17.67 5.58 2.18
N LYS A 25 17.75 4.26 2.38
CA LYS A 25 18.69 3.40 1.65
C LYS A 25 18.02 2.88 0.39
N ILE A 26 17.93 3.73 -0.61
CA ILE A 26 17.13 3.50 -1.80
C ILE A 26 18.02 3.01 -2.95
N PRO A 27 17.63 1.94 -3.69
CA PRO A 27 18.35 1.52 -4.89
C PRO A 27 18.48 2.67 -5.91
N ASN A 28 19.54 2.66 -6.69
CA ASN A 28 19.79 3.73 -7.67
C ASN A 28 18.64 3.92 -8.65
N GLU A 29 17.98 2.84 -9.04
CA GLU A 29 16.83 2.87 -9.94
C GLU A 29 15.66 3.64 -9.38
N LEU A 30 15.57 3.74 -8.05
CA LEU A 30 14.47 4.38 -7.33
C LEU A 30 14.91 5.66 -6.62
N ILE A 31 16.06 6.21 -6.98
CA ILE A 31 16.63 7.37 -6.29
C ILE A 31 15.73 8.61 -6.35
N GLU A 32 14.86 8.69 -7.35
CA GLU A 32 13.91 9.80 -7.48
C GLU A 32 12.96 9.92 -6.29
N TYR A 33 12.78 8.86 -5.50
CA TYR A 33 11.89 8.86 -4.33
C TYR A 33 12.58 9.29 -3.05
N GLN A 34 13.88 9.52 -3.10
CA GLN A 34 14.63 9.99 -1.94
C GLN A 34 14.13 11.38 -1.52
N HIS A 35 13.89 11.57 -0.24
CA HIS A 35 13.36 12.81 0.34
C HIS A 35 11.94 13.19 -0.07
N LYS A 36 11.21 12.28 -0.72
CA LYS A 36 9.80 12.48 -1.02
C LYS A 36 8.92 11.82 0.04
N LYS A 37 7.71 12.34 0.21
CA LYS A 37 6.74 11.77 1.13
C LYS A 37 6.24 10.44 0.59
N GLY A 38 6.53 9.35 1.30
CA GLY A 38 6.10 8.01 0.93
C GLY A 38 5.32 7.34 2.04
N LEU A 39 4.34 6.53 1.66
CA LEU A 39 3.51 5.78 2.59
C LEU A 39 3.55 4.30 2.23
N LEU A 40 3.23 3.44 3.20
CA LEU A 40 3.23 1.99 3.04
C LEU A 40 1.83 1.44 3.18
N TYR A 41 1.35 0.75 2.13
CA TYR A 41 0.13 -0.05 2.15
C TYR A 41 0.52 -1.50 2.37
N SER A 42 0.30 -2.02 3.58
CA SER A 42 0.66 -3.39 3.93
C SER A 42 -0.24 -3.91 5.05
N PRO A 43 -0.31 -5.24 5.26
CA PRO A 43 -0.99 -5.80 6.42
C PRO A 43 -0.43 -5.28 7.74
N PHE A 44 0.86 -5.04 7.80
CA PHE A 44 1.52 -4.50 8.99
C PHE A 44 1.00 -3.10 9.34
N THR A 45 0.89 -2.23 8.34
CA THR A 45 0.35 -0.87 8.52
C THR A 45 -1.10 -0.93 9.01
N LEU A 46 -1.89 -1.83 8.44
CA LEU A 46 -3.30 -2.01 8.82
C LEU A 46 -3.43 -2.48 10.26
N GLU A 47 -2.66 -3.48 10.67
CA GLU A 47 -2.65 -3.97 12.04
C GLU A 47 -2.29 -2.88 13.04
N LYS A 48 -1.32 -2.05 12.69
CA LYS A 48 -0.88 -0.95 13.53
C LYS A 48 -1.98 0.07 13.75
N LEU A 49 -2.73 0.42 12.70
CA LEU A 49 -3.84 1.36 12.80
C LEU A 49 -5.01 0.78 13.62
N ILE A 50 -5.33 -0.49 13.43
CA ILE A 50 -6.36 -1.17 14.23
C ILE A 50 -5.98 -1.11 15.71
N ASP A 51 -4.73 -1.41 16.01
CA ASP A 51 -4.20 -1.41 17.36
C ASP A 51 -4.27 -0.04 18.01
N GLU A 52 -3.91 1.01 17.26
CA GLU A 52 -3.98 2.39 17.75
C GLU A 52 -5.40 2.83 18.03
N GLU A 53 -6.36 2.49 17.17
CA GLU A 53 -7.77 2.82 17.37
C GLU A 53 -8.32 2.11 18.61
N ASP A 54 -7.95 0.85 18.82
CA ASP A 54 -8.42 0.06 19.94
C ASP A 54 -7.84 0.51 21.27
N LYS A 55 -6.51 0.68 21.34
CA LYS A 55 -5.81 1.00 22.58
C LYS A 55 -6.00 2.43 23.07
N HIS A 56 -6.14 3.36 22.14
CA HIS A 56 -6.17 4.80 22.47
C HIS A 56 -7.54 5.43 22.27
N ASP A 57 -8.55 4.63 21.95
CA ASP A 57 -9.91 5.10 21.63
C ASP A 57 -9.88 6.26 20.63
N HIS A 58 -8.95 6.18 19.68
CA HIS A 58 -8.71 7.21 18.69
C HIS A 58 -9.14 6.71 17.30
N LYS A 59 -10.22 7.29 16.78
CA LYS A 59 -10.76 6.91 15.47
C LYS A 59 -9.96 7.57 14.37
N ILE A 60 -9.08 6.81 13.70
CA ILE A 60 -8.27 7.29 12.58
C ILE A 60 -9.02 7.10 11.27
N ILE A 61 -9.52 5.88 11.03
CA ILE A 61 -10.24 5.48 9.82
C ILE A 61 -11.69 5.17 10.13
N SER A 62 -11.96 4.71 11.36
CA SER A 62 -13.31 4.30 11.78
C SER A 62 -14.32 5.43 11.65
N THR A 63 -15.56 5.04 11.30
CA THR A 63 -16.68 5.95 11.24
C THR A 63 -17.57 5.76 12.48
N ASP A 64 -18.55 6.63 12.67
CA ASP A 64 -19.53 6.49 13.74
C ASP A 64 -20.41 5.24 13.55
N ILE A 65 -20.48 4.72 12.32
CA ILE A 65 -21.33 3.57 11.98
C ILE A 65 -20.57 2.26 12.19
N GLN A 66 -19.26 2.23 11.88
CA GLN A 66 -18.49 1.00 11.89
C GLN A 66 -17.04 1.26 12.30
N SER A 67 -16.53 0.47 13.26
CA SER A 67 -15.11 0.54 13.65
C SER A 67 -14.27 -0.26 12.65
N LEU A 68 -13.01 0.12 12.51
CA LEU A 68 -12.08 -0.56 11.61
C LEU A 68 -11.95 -2.05 11.96
N GLU A 69 -11.91 -2.37 13.25
CA GLU A 69 -11.80 -3.75 13.74
C GLU A 69 -12.96 -4.64 13.28
N THR A 70 -14.17 -4.07 13.18
CA THR A 70 -15.38 -4.83 12.83
C THR A 70 -15.62 -4.92 11.32
N MET A 71 -14.83 -4.23 10.51
CA MET A 71 -14.94 -4.30 9.06
C MET A 71 -14.45 -5.64 8.53
N SER A 72 -14.98 -6.07 7.37
CA SER A 72 -14.43 -7.22 6.66
C SER A 72 -13.00 -6.94 6.20
N SER A 73 -12.25 -8.00 5.88
CA SER A 73 -10.87 -7.87 5.41
C SER A 73 -10.75 -6.94 4.20
N GLY A 74 -11.64 -7.10 3.21
CA GLY A 74 -11.66 -6.25 2.02
C GLY A 74 -12.00 -4.80 2.35
N GLU A 75 -12.97 -4.59 3.23
CA GLU A 75 -13.34 -3.25 3.67
C GLU A 75 -12.20 -2.55 4.43
N GLN A 76 -11.49 -3.28 5.29
CA GLN A 76 -10.33 -2.76 6.00
C GLN A 76 -9.23 -2.30 5.03
N LYS A 77 -8.93 -3.12 4.02
CA LYS A 77 -7.91 -2.80 3.02
C LYS A 77 -8.30 -1.59 2.18
N LYS A 78 -9.56 -1.51 1.78
CA LYS A 78 -10.08 -0.36 1.05
C LYS A 78 -10.03 0.92 1.89
N ALA A 79 -10.43 0.83 3.15
CA ALA A 79 -10.38 1.96 4.09
C ALA A 79 -8.95 2.45 4.31
N LEU A 80 -7.99 1.52 4.44
CA LEU A 80 -6.58 1.88 4.54
C LEU A 80 -6.10 2.63 3.31
N LEU A 81 -6.44 2.14 2.12
CA LEU A 81 -6.02 2.80 0.88
C LEU A 81 -6.56 4.22 0.80
N TYR A 82 -7.84 4.43 1.09
CA TYR A 82 -8.43 5.78 1.09
C TYR A 82 -7.77 6.71 2.11
N TYR A 83 -7.44 6.18 3.28
CA TYR A 83 -6.72 6.94 4.30
C TYR A 83 -5.35 7.41 3.79
N LEU A 84 -4.59 6.50 3.16
CA LEU A 84 -3.28 6.85 2.61
C LEU A 84 -3.38 7.86 1.47
N LEU A 85 -4.37 7.72 0.61
CA LEU A 85 -4.59 8.65 -0.49
C LEU A 85 -4.94 10.07 0.01
N LYS A 86 -5.66 10.17 1.10
CA LYS A 86 -6.00 11.45 1.73
C LYS A 86 -4.78 12.23 2.20
N GLU A 87 -3.71 11.54 2.55
CA GLU A 87 -2.46 12.16 3.01
C GLU A 87 -1.67 12.81 1.86
N LYS A 88 -2.11 12.63 0.63
CA LYS A 88 -1.49 13.17 -0.59
C LYS A 88 0.01 12.87 -0.67
N PRO A 89 0.42 11.58 -0.61
CA PRO A 89 1.83 11.25 -0.71
C PRO A 89 2.35 11.42 -2.12
N ASN A 90 3.68 11.51 -2.25
CA ASN A 90 4.33 11.46 -3.56
C ASN A 90 4.35 10.04 -4.12
N PHE A 91 4.49 9.04 -3.25
CA PHE A 91 4.46 7.64 -3.65
C PHE A 91 3.87 6.76 -2.55
N ILE A 92 3.40 5.58 -2.95
CA ILE A 92 2.92 4.55 -2.02
C ILE A 92 3.57 3.23 -2.40
N ILE A 93 4.14 2.56 -1.41
CA ILE A 93 4.63 1.19 -1.56
C ILE A 93 3.46 0.25 -1.29
N LEU A 94 3.12 -0.59 -2.28
CA LEU A 94 2.01 -1.54 -2.20
C LEU A 94 2.60 -2.94 -1.94
N ASP A 95 2.47 -3.42 -0.72
CA ASP A 95 2.98 -4.74 -0.34
C ASP A 95 1.93 -5.81 -0.62
N ASN A 96 2.08 -6.53 -1.74
CA ASN A 96 1.16 -7.59 -2.17
C ASN A 96 -0.32 -7.17 -1.99
N PRO A 97 -0.75 -6.09 -2.65
CA PRO A 97 -2.05 -5.46 -2.35
C PRO A 97 -3.26 -6.35 -2.63
N PHE A 98 -3.10 -7.39 -3.44
CA PHE A 98 -4.20 -8.28 -3.83
C PHE A 98 -4.25 -9.60 -3.07
N ASP A 99 -3.31 -9.83 -2.14
CA ASP A 99 -3.30 -11.07 -1.35
C ASP A 99 -4.55 -11.18 -0.49
N ASN A 100 -5.14 -12.38 -0.50
CA ASN A 100 -6.31 -12.71 0.33
C ASN A 100 -7.52 -11.82 0.10
N LEU A 101 -7.64 -11.26 -1.11
CA LEU A 101 -8.81 -10.51 -1.53
C LEU A 101 -9.62 -11.29 -2.56
N ASP A 102 -10.93 -11.18 -2.49
CA ASP A 102 -11.78 -11.74 -3.54
C ASP A 102 -11.67 -10.90 -4.82
N ILE A 103 -12.16 -11.43 -5.93
CA ILE A 103 -12.03 -10.80 -7.25
C ILE A 103 -12.73 -9.44 -7.28
N SER A 104 -13.85 -9.31 -6.59
CA SER A 104 -14.62 -8.06 -6.54
C SER A 104 -13.80 -6.94 -5.91
N PHE A 105 -13.19 -7.18 -4.75
CA PHE A 105 -12.34 -6.18 -4.09
C PHE A 105 -11.05 -5.91 -4.85
N GLN A 106 -10.48 -6.92 -5.51
CA GLN A 106 -9.31 -6.72 -6.37
C GLN A 106 -9.60 -5.74 -7.50
N LYS A 107 -10.77 -5.88 -8.14
CA LYS A 107 -11.20 -4.95 -9.20
C LYS A 107 -11.39 -3.54 -8.68
N GLU A 108 -12.01 -3.39 -7.51
CA GLU A 108 -12.19 -2.08 -6.89
C GLU A 108 -10.85 -1.40 -6.59
N LEU A 109 -9.91 -2.14 -6.00
CA LEU A 109 -8.58 -1.60 -5.70
C LEU A 109 -7.84 -1.20 -6.98
N LYS A 110 -7.89 -2.02 -8.02
CA LYS A 110 -7.25 -1.71 -9.31
C LYS A 110 -7.81 -0.41 -9.90
N THR A 111 -9.12 -0.22 -9.82
CA THR A 111 -9.77 1.00 -10.32
C THR A 111 -9.31 2.22 -9.54
N ILE A 112 -9.30 2.15 -8.22
CA ILE A 112 -8.86 3.25 -7.36
C ILE A 112 -7.40 3.61 -7.64
N LEU A 113 -6.52 2.62 -7.72
CA LEU A 113 -5.11 2.85 -7.99
C LEU A 113 -4.89 3.49 -9.36
N LYS A 114 -5.61 3.03 -10.38
CA LYS A 114 -5.52 3.59 -11.72
C LYS A 114 -5.97 5.05 -11.76
N GLU A 115 -7.05 5.38 -11.05
CA GLU A 115 -7.56 6.76 -10.97
C GLU A 115 -6.54 7.73 -10.39
N HIS A 116 -5.70 7.26 -9.46
CA HIS A 116 -4.69 8.08 -8.80
C HIS A 116 -3.30 7.98 -9.43
N SER A 117 -3.14 7.18 -10.48
CA SER A 117 -1.83 6.92 -11.09
C SER A 117 -1.22 8.12 -11.82
N SER A 118 -2.01 9.16 -12.08
CA SER A 118 -1.52 10.37 -12.75
C SER A 118 -0.78 11.33 -11.81
N HIS A 119 -0.97 11.20 -10.49
CA HIS A 119 -0.38 12.12 -9.53
C HIS A 119 0.30 11.44 -8.33
N ILE A 120 0.20 10.12 -8.22
CA ILE A 120 0.89 9.34 -7.19
C ILE A 120 1.67 8.23 -7.88
N SER A 121 2.94 8.07 -7.53
CA SER A 121 3.75 6.94 -7.99
C SER A 121 3.47 5.72 -7.13
N PHE A 122 3.26 4.58 -7.76
CA PHE A 122 3.07 3.32 -7.04
C PHE A 122 4.28 2.41 -7.23
N ILE A 123 4.78 1.89 -6.12
CA ILE A 123 5.85 0.90 -6.09
C ILE A 123 5.22 -0.38 -5.58
N GLN A 124 4.90 -1.29 -6.48
CA GLN A 124 4.25 -2.55 -6.11
C GLN A 124 5.29 -3.62 -5.80
N ILE A 125 5.12 -4.29 -4.67
CA ILE A 125 5.86 -5.50 -4.36
C ILE A 125 4.93 -6.67 -4.66
N ALA A 126 5.33 -7.54 -5.57
CA ALA A 126 4.54 -8.70 -5.96
C ALA A 126 5.41 -9.95 -5.95
N SER A 127 4.81 -11.08 -5.62
CA SER A 127 5.49 -12.38 -5.70
C SER A 127 5.28 -13.06 -7.06
N ARG A 128 4.30 -12.61 -7.83
CA ARG A 128 3.95 -13.18 -9.14
C ARG A 128 3.72 -12.09 -10.17
N LYS A 129 4.16 -12.33 -11.41
CA LYS A 129 3.95 -11.39 -12.52
C LYS A 129 2.48 -11.13 -12.80
N ALA A 130 1.62 -12.14 -12.59
CA ALA A 130 0.19 -12.01 -12.83
C ALA A 130 -0.48 -10.95 -11.95
N ASP A 131 0.11 -10.62 -10.80
CA ASP A 131 -0.42 -9.64 -9.87
C ASP A 131 -0.02 -8.19 -10.19
N THR A 132 0.82 -7.99 -11.23
CA THR A 132 1.29 -6.65 -11.62
C THR A 132 0.14 -5.78 -12.12
N LEU A 133 0.09 -4.54 -11.62
CA LEU A 133 -0.88 -3.56 -12.08
C LEU A 133 -0.64 -3.21 -13.56
N SER A 134 -1.74 -3.05 -14.31
CA SER A 134 -1.68 -2.89 -15.77
C SER A 134 -0.97 -1.62 -16.24
N PHE A 135 -0.94 -0.57 -15.42
CA PHE A 135 -0.31 0.69 -15.77
C PHE A 135 1.18 0.77 -15.38
N ILE A 136 1.75 -0.28 -14.77
CA ILE A 136 3.15 -0.29 -14.37
C ILE A 136 4.01 -0.77 -15.55
N GLN A 137 5.01 0.02 -15.91
CA GLN A 137 5.90 -0.26 -17.05
C GLN A 137 7.34 -0.54 -16.63
N ASN A 138 7.72 -0.22 -15.41
CA ASN A 138 9.08 -0.40 -14.90
C ASN A 138 9.14 -1.59 -13.95
N CYS A 139 10.23 -2.36 -14.03
CA CYS A 139 10.39 -3.59 -13.25
C CYS A 139 11.76 -3.62 -12.55
#